data_fb220204ff8a7767c4f8eb5153bf4fe7
#
_entry.id   fb220204ff8a7767c4f8eb5153bf4fe7
#
_cell.length_a   1.000
_cell.length_b   1.000
_cell.length_c   1.000
_cell.angle_alpha   90.00
_cell.angle_beta   90.00
_cell.angle_gamma   90.00
#
_symmetry.space_group_name_H-M   'P 1'
#
loop_
_entity.id
_entity.type
_entity.pdbx_description
1 polymer ?
#
loop_
_entity_poly.entity_id
_entity_poly.type
_entity_poly.pdbx_seq_one_letter_code
_entity_poly.pdbx_strand_id
1 'polypeptide(L)'
;MNAPAVPILISRTALDVLGSHIDGALEERAWQAIVPGEADPDALRTVQVAFISRDVTGTATKSVISPTLQAFYDVLRSAQALRWVHTHSAGADRPIYPELRARGVVVTTSSGANAPIVAQSAVGGVLALARRFPALMVAQREHRWAPLLGEAIPPDLAGQSAVVVGWGPAGQRIGELLQVLGLRVTVVRHRAEPAGPGLPTLTYDRLRECLPGAHWLVLVCPLTELTRGLVDADMLATLPRGAFLVNVARGEVVEESAVVEALRSGQLGGAHLDVFSHEPLAASSPLWDMPNVLLTPHAAGHSQGNVARVSQIFVANLRAWARGEDMRNLVS
;
A
#
# COMPACT_ATOMS: atom_id res chain seq x y z
N MET A 1 17.75 35.33 21.90
CA MET A 1 16.69 34.53 22.53
C MET A 1 16.63 33.22 21.75
N ASN A 2 16.88 32.08 22.43
CA ASN A 2 16.77 30.79 21.77
C ASN A 2 15.31 30.58 21.30
N ALA A 3 15.13 30.15 20.07
CA ALA A 3 13.80 29.76 19.59
C ALA A 3 13.20 28.70 20.53
N PRO A 4 11.89 28.72 20.79
CA PRO A 4 11.27 27.70 21.64
C PRO A 4 11.49 26.30 21.05
N ALA A 5 11.65 25.32 21.94
CA ALA A 5 11.84 23.93 21.55
C ALA A 5 10.64 23.43 20.70
N VAL A 6 10.90 22.61 19.69
CA VAL A 6 9.87 22.01 18.83
C VAL A 6 9.26 20.79 19.55
N PRO A 7 7.98 20.81 19.95
CA PRO A 7 7.33 19.66 20.59
C PRO A 7 6.92 18.64 19.51
N ILE A 8 7.50 17.42 19.58
CA ILE A 8 7.27 16.32 18.63
C ILE A 8 6.53 15.18 19.31
N LEU A 9 5.31 14.89 18.87
CA LEU A 9 4.55 13.70 19.28
C LEU A 9 5.15 12.46 18.64
N ILE A 10 5.62 11.55 19.46
CA ILE A 10 6.31 10.33 19.04
C ILE A 10 6.09 9.22 20.07
N SER A 11 6.06 7.95 19.64
CA SER A 11 6.03 6.83 20.58
C SER A 11 7.38 6.63 21.27
N ARG A 12 7.38 5.96 22.44
CA ARG A 12 8.64 5.61 23.12
C ARG A 12 9.54 4.77 22.22
N THR A 13 8.99 3.73 21.57
CA THR A 13 9.74 2.87 20.66
C THR A 13 10.38 3.64 19.50
N ALA A 14 9.63 4.56 18.90
CA ALA A 14 10.18 5.37 17.81
C ALA A 14 11.20 6.39 18.31
N LEU A 15 11.02 6.95 19.51
CA LEU A 15 11.97 7.87 20.13
C LEU A 15 13.32 7.19 20.40
N ASP A 16 13.30 5.98 20.93
CA ASP A 16 14.53 5.20 21.24
C ASP A 16 15.37 4.93 19.97
N VAL A 17 14.69 4.78 18.83
CA VAL A 17 15.36 4.56 17.53
C VAL A 17 15.79 5.87 16.87
N LEU A 18 15.00 6.94 17.01
CA LEU A 18 15.10 8.15 16.18
C LEU A 18 15.71 9.35 16.92
N GLY A 19 15.85 9.33 18.23
CA GLY A 19 16.25 10.51 19.01
C GLY A 19 17.48 11.21 18.44
N SER A 20 18.60 10.49 18.25
CA SER A 20 19.82 11.06 17.69
C SER A 20 19.68 11.50 16.22
N HIS A 21 18.80 10.88 15.46
CA HIS A 21 18.53 11.29 14.08
C HIS A 21 17.69 12.57 14.02
N ILE A 22 16.79 12.76 15.00
CA ILE A 22 16.01 13.99 15.16
C ILE A 22 16.94 15.14 15.54
N ASP A 23 17.88 14.92 16.48
CA ASP A 23 18.93 15.89 16.82
C ASP A 23 19.67 16.37 15.58
N GLY A 24 20.15 15.41 14.76
CA GLY A 24 20.85 15.72 13.51
C GLY A 24 19.97 16.35 12.42
N ALA A 25 18.63 16.16 12.45
CA ALA A 25 17.73 16.79 11.50
C ALA A 25 17.37 18.23 11.85
N LEU A 26 17.25 18.52 13.14
CA LEU A 26 16.89 19.85 13.66
C LEU A 26 18.10 20.75 13.90
N GLU A 27 19.31 20.18 13.83
CA GLU A 27 20.58 20.90 13.97
C GLU A 27 20.64 21.70 15.29
N GLU A 28 20.61 23.03 15.24
CA GLU A 28 20.68 23.92 16.41
C GLU A 28 19.30 24.16 17.08
N ARG A 29 18.20 23.66 16.51
CA ARG A 29 16.86 23.85 17.09
C ARG A 29 16.65 22.89 18.22
N ALA A 30 16.39 23.42 19.41
CA ALA A 30 15.93 22.60 20.53
C ALA A 30 14.60 21.92 20.20
N TRP A 31 14.41 20.69 20.66
CA TRP A 31 13.16 19.97 20.52
C TRP A 31 12.82 19.22 21.80
N GLN A 32 11.55 18.82 21.94
CA GLN A 32 11.05 18.06 23.07
C GLN A 32 10.22 16.89 22.59
N ALA A 33 10.54 15.69 23.05
CA ALA A 33 9.70 14.51 22.81
C ALA A 33 8.42 14.60 23.66
N ILE A 34 7.29 14.43 23.02
CA ILE A 34 5.98 14.30 23.66
C ILE A 34 5.52 12.86 23.46
N VAL A 35 5.60 12.05 24.52
CA VAL A 35 5.22 10.63 24.49
C VAL A 35 3.87 10.48 25.19
N PRO A 36 2.81 10.00 24.52
CA PRO A 36 1.50 9.79 25.13
C PRO A 36 1.60 8.84 26.34
N GLY A 37 0.94 9.23 27.43
CA GLY A 37 0.97 8.50 28.69
C GLY A 37 2.14 8.86 29.62
N GLU A 38 3.14 9.60 29.13
CA GLU A 38 4.27 10.11 29.94
C GLU A 38 4.25 11.64 30.04
N ALA A 39 3.68 12.31 29.04
CA ALA A 39 3.65 13.76 28.98
C ALA A 39 2.49 14.36 29.78
N ASP A 40 2.72 15.57 30.33
CA ASP A 40 1.69 16.39 30.93
C ASP A 40 0.59 16.73 29.90
N PRO A 41 -0.72 16.73 30.30
CA PRO A 41 -1.82 17.10 29.42
C PRO A 41 -1.65 18.46 28.72
N ASP A 42 -1.03 19.44 29.36
CA ASP A 42 -0.76 20.75 28.75
C ASP A 42 0.32 20.66 27.68
N ALA A 43 1.33 19.83 27.86
CA ALA A 43 2.35 19.57 26.84
C ALA A 43 1.77 18.92 25.57
N LEU A 44 0.75 18.06 25.70
CA LEU A 44 0.07 17.44 24.55
C LEU A 44 -0.58 18.48 23.62
N ARG A 45 -1.03 19.61 24.17
CA ARG A 45 -1.66 20.71 23.40
C ARG A 45 -0.66 21.53 22.59
N THR A 46 0.62 21.49 22.96
CA THR A 46 1.70 22.27 22.33
C THR A 46 2.31 21.59 21.11
N VAL A 47 1.97 20.33 20.83
CA VAL A 47 2.51 19.51 19.75
C VAL A 47 2.46 20.25 18.40
N GLN A 48 3.61 20.38 17.74
CA GLN A 48 3.74 21.00 16.41
C GLN A 48 3.97 19.97 15.31
N VAL A 49 4.69 18.91 15.61
CA VAL A 49 5.02 17.83 14.68
C VAL A 49 4.59 16.50 15.29
N ALA A 50 4.09 15.59 14.47
CA ALA A 50 3.76 14.24 14.93
C ALA A 50 4.28 13.16 13.99
N PHE A 51 4.81 12.09 14.56
CA PHE A 51 5.18 10.88 13.84
C PHE A 51 4.33 9.69 14.29
N ILE A 52 3.44 9.24 13.42
CA ILE A 52 2.65 8.02 13.62
C ILE A 52 3.48 6.84 13.12
N SER A 53 4.20 6.19 14.01
CA SER A 53 5.06 5.03 13.72
C SER A 53 4.27 3.72 13.65
N ARG A 54 4.93 2.64 13.23
CA ARG A 54 4.29 1.32 13.07
C ARG A 54 3.79 0.75 14.39
N ASP A 55 4.49 0.91 15.48
CA ASP A 55 4.09 0.45 16.81
C ASP A 55 2.83 1.16 17.33
N VAL A 56 2.62 2.43 16.96
CA VAL A 56 1.38 3.18 17.27
C VAL A 56 0.19 2.57 16.53
N THR A 57 0.34 2.26 15.26
CA THR A 57 -0.74 1.62 14.49
C THR A 57 -0.94 0.16 14.88
N GLY A 58 0.13 -0.55 15.25
CA GLY A 58 0.06 -1.95 15.67
C GLY A 58 -0.71 -2.84 14.68
N THR A 59 -1.72 -3.53 15.16
CA THR A 59 -2.63 -4.38 14.37
C THR A 59 -3.88 -3.63 13.87
N ALA A 60 -3.96 -2.31 14.09
CA ALA A 60 -5.11 -1.53 13.65
C ALA A 60 -5.25 -1.56 12.12
N THR A 61 -6.47 -1.83 11.66
CA THR A 61 -6.85 -1.73 10.25
C THR A 61 -7.53 -0.39 9.97
N LYS A 62 -8.01 -0.17 8.75
CA LYS A 62 -8.82 1.03 8.45
C LYS A 62 -10.17 1.02 9.18
N SER A 63 -10.69 -0.16 9.55
CA SER A 63 -11.98 -0.34 10.21
C SER A 63 -11.86 -0.56 11.73
N VAL A 64 -10.67 -0.95 12.21
CA VAL A 64 -10.43 -1.23 13.63
C VAL A 64 -9.29 -0.34 14.13
N ILE A 65 -9.60 0.54 15.08
CA ILE A 65 -8.64 1.45 15.70
C ILE A 65 -8.22 0.87 17.06
N SER A 66 -6.91 0.69 17.25
CA SER A 66 -6.38 0.26 18.55
C SER A 66 -6.45 1.39 19.58
N PRO A 67 -6.51 1.09 20.89
CA PRO A 67 -6.49 2.12 21.93
C PRO A 67 -5.27 3.06 21.84
N THR A 68 -4.10 2.52 21.52
CA THR A 68 -2.87 3.31 21.33
C THR A 68 -3.00 4.30 20.17
N LEU A 69 -3.53 3.86 19.04
CA LEU A 69 -3.75 4.73 17.89
C LEU A 69 -4.82 5.76 18.17
N GLN A 70 -5.89 5.39 18.89
CA GLN A 70 -6.92 6.32 19.31
C GLN A 70 -6.35 7.44 20.19
N ALA A 71 -5.53 7.08 21.17
CA ALA A 71 -4.88 8.08 22.05
C ALA A 71 -4.01 9.06 21.23
N PHE A 72 -3.29 8.58 20.22
CA PHE A 72 -2.56 9.47 19.30
C PHE A 72 -3.50 10.40 18.54
N TYR A 73 -4.62 9.89 18.01
CA TYR A 73 -5.60 10.71 17.29
C TYR A 73 -6.23 11.79 18.17
N ASP A 74 -6.49 11.48 19.44
CA ASP A 74 -7.06 12.43 20.40
C ASP A 74 -6.08 13.59 20.67
N VAL A 75 -4.78 13.28 20.78
CA VAL A 75 -3.74 14.32 20.86
C VAL A 75 -3.70 15.16 19.59
N LEU A 76 -3.70 14.54 18.39
CA LEU A 76 -3.69 15.28 17.13
C LEU A 76 -4.88 16.21 16.97
N ARG A 77 -6.06 15.80 17.45
CA ARG A 77 -7.28 16.64 17.44
C ARG A 77 -7.19 17.80 18.41
N SER A 78 -6.64 17.58 19.61
CA SER A 78 -6.54 18.60 20.66
C SER A 78 -5.38 19.58 20.46
N ALA A 79 -4.33 19.20 19.75
CA ALA A 79 -3.15 20.02 19.54
C ALA A 79 -3.45 21.20 18.58
N GLN A 80 -3.58 22.41 19.14
CA GLN A 80 -3.87 23.63 18.36
C GLN A 80 -2.66 24.13 17.57
N ALA A 81 -1.45 23.85 18.06
CA ALA A 81 -0.19 24.23 17.42
C ALA A 81 0.29 23.26 16.34
N LEU A 82 -0.45 22.16 16.09
CA LEU A 82 -0.07 21.10 15.13
C LEU A 82 0.05 21.68 13.72
N ARG A 83 1.19 21.47 13.09
CA ARG A 83 1.51 21.93 11.74
C ARG A 83 1.78 20.81 10.76
N TRP A 84 2.36 19.70 11.23
CA TRP A 84 2.76 18.61 10.35
C TRP A 84 2.60 17.25 11.03
N VAL A 85 2.06 16.28 10.29
CA VAL A 85 1.97 14.88 10.67
C VAL A 85 2.63 14.01 9.60
N HIS A 86 3.55 13.14 10.01
CA HIS A 86 4.09 12.08 9.17
C HIS A 86 3.56 10.73 9.59
N THR A 87 3.12 9.91 8.64
CA THR A 87 2.70 8.53 8.90
C THR A 87 3.64 7.51 8.30
N HIS A 88 3.87 6.41 9.01
CA HIS A 88 4.66 5.28 8.52
C HIS A 88 4.02 4.59 7.31
N SER A 89 2.72 4.76 7.08
CA SER A 89 1.98 4.16 5.98
C SER A 89 2.34 4.81 4.64
N ALA A 90 2.24 4.04 3.57
CA ALA A 90 2.37 4.57 2.21
C ALA A 90 1.10 5.32 1.76
N GLY A 91 -0.07 4.98 2.30
CA GLY A 91 -1.34 5.64 2.05
C GLY A 91 -1.83 6.45 3.25
N ALA A 92 -2.73 7.42 3.00
CA ALA A 92 -3.37 8.30 3.99
C ALA A 92 -4.90 8.24 3.85
N ASP A 93 -5.45 7.03 3.79
CA ASP A 93 -6.87 6.76 3.57
C ASP A 93 -7.71 6.67 4.86
N ARG A 94 -7.10 6.91 6.04
CA ARG A 94 -7.82 6.97 7.32
C ARG A 94 -8.51 8.32 7.52
N PRO A 95 -9.73 8.36 8.13
CA PRO A 95 -10.53 9.59 8.29
C PRO A 95 -9.81 10.75 8.98
N ILE A 96 -8.86 10.46 9.86
CA ILE A 96 -8.08 11.49 10.59
C ILE A 96 -7.29 12.40 9.63
N TYR A 97 -6.79 11.90 8.51
CA TYR A 97 -5.94 12.70 7.63
C TYR A 97 -6.69 13.80 6.88
N PRO A 98 -7.85 13.57 6.23
CA PRO A 98 -8.65 14.67 5.70
C PRO A 98 -9.14 15.65 6.79
N GLU A 99 -9.46 15.16 8.01
CA GLU A 99 -9.82 16.02 9.15
C GLU A 99 -8.68 17.00 9.51
N LEU A 100 -7.44 16.51 9.61
CA LEU A 100 -6.27 17.33 9.91
C LEU A 100 -5.96 18.32 8.79
N ARG A 101 -6.06 17.89 7.53
CA ARG A 101 -5.83 18.75 6.37
C ARG A 101 -6.85 19.89 6.29
N ALA A 102 -8.11 19.64 6.63
CA ALA A 102 -9.13 20.69 6.72
C ALA A 102 -8.79 21.78 7.76
N ARG A 103 -7.95 21.45 8.75
CA ARG A 103 -7.40 22.39 9.74
C ARG A 103 -6.10 23.08 9.27
N GLY A 104 -5.63 22.82 8.05
CA GLY A 104 -4.37 23.36 7.53
C GLY A 104 -3.12 22.59 7.97
N VAL A 105 -3.27 21.41 8.59
CA VAL A 105 -2.14 20.57 8.99
C VAL A 105 -1.60 19.85 7.75
N VAL A 106 -0.31 19.97 7.52
CA VAL A 106 0.37 19.23 6.46
C VAL A 106 0.46 17.75 6.83
N VAL A 107 0.13 16.87 5.89
CA VAL A 107 0.24 15.42 6.07
C VAL A 107 1.21 14.86 5.04
N THR A 108 2.18 14.05 5.50
CA THR A 108 3.10 13.32 4.63
C THR A 108 3.07 11.83 4.94
N THR A 109 3.35 11.01 3.94
CA THR A 109 3.36 9.55 4.05
C THR A 109 4.77 8.99 3.83
N SER A 110 4.95 7.72 4.17
CA SER A 110 6.17 6.96 3.84
C SER A 110 6.07 6.24 2.49
N SER A 111 5.38 6.85 1.51
CA SER A 111 5.29 6.30 0.16
C SER A 111 6.68 6.02 -0.41
N GLY A 112 6.86 4.84 -0.98
CA GLY A 112 8.14 4.36 -1.49
C GLY A 112 8.97 3.54 -0.49
N ALA A 113 8.77 3.69 0.83
CA ALA A 113 9.52 2.93 1.84
C ALA A 113 9.40 1.42 1.67
N ASN A 114 8.23 0.94 1.33
CA ASN A 114 7.94 -0.49 1.15
C ASN A 114 7.82 -0.92 -0.33
N ALA A 115 8.05 -0.02 -1.27
CA ALA A 115 7.86 -0.28 -2.70
C ALA A 115 8.58 -1.56 -3.21
N PRO A 116 9.86 -1.81 -2.88
CA PRO A 116 10.52 -3.04 -3.30
C PRO A 116 9.87 -4.30 -2.73
N ILE A 117 9.34 -4.25 -1.52
CA ILE A 117 8.74 -5.39 -0.83
C ILE A 117 7.34 -5.68 -1.38
N VAL A 118 6.53 -4.63 -1.60
CA VAL A 118 5.23 -4.75 -2.29
C VAL A 118 5.41 -5.36 -3.68
N ALA A 119 6.44 -4.92 -4.41
CA ALA A 119 6.75 -5.46 -5.73
C ALA A 119 7.13 -6.95 -5.67
N GLN A 120 7.95 -7.36 -4.69
CA GLN A 120 8.27 -8.76 -4.47
C GLN A 120 7.02 -9.60 -4.17
N SER A 121 6.14 -9.12 -3.31
CA SER A 121 4.87 -9.80 -2.99
C SER A 121 3.97 -9.93 -4.20
N ALA A 122 3.78 -8.85 -4.96
CA ALA A 122 2.95 -8.86 -6.16
C ALA A 122 3.49 -9.84 -7.22
N VAL A 123 4.79 -9.76 -7.51
CA VAL A 123 5.44 -10.66 -8.49
C VAL A 123 5.51 -12.09 -7.97
N GLY A 124 5.71 -12.29 -6.67
CA GLY A 124 5.57 -13.59 -6.01
C GLY A 124 4.20 -14.23 -6.25
N GLY A 125 3.12 -13.43 -6.14
CA GLY A 125 1.76 -13.85 -6.50
C GLY A 125 1.62 -14.20 -7.98
N VAL A 126 2.17 -13.39 -8.89
CA VAL A 126 2.20 -13.70 -10.34
C VAL A 126 2.89 -15.04 -10.58
N LEU A 127 4.08 -15.25 -10.04
CA LEU A 127 4.84 -16.50 -10.22
C LEU A 127 4.11 -17.70 -9.64
N ALA A 128 3.53 -17.56 -8.44
CA ALA A 128 2.80 -18.65 -7.80
C ALA A 128 1.55 -19.06 -8.58
N LEU A 129 0.79 -18.11 -9.09
CA LEU A 129 -0.39 -18.37 -9.93
C LEU A 129 0.00 -18.94 -11.29
N ALA A 130 1.00 -18.35 -11.96
CA ALA A 130 1.50 -18.81 -13.24
C ALA A 130 2.01 -20.25 -13.19
N ARG A 131 2.61 -20.66 -12.07
CA ARG A 131 3.13 -22.03 -11.85
C ARG A 131 2.15 -22.92 -11.11
N ARG A 132 0.89 -22.49 -10.95
CA ARG A 132 -0.22 -23.25 -10.31
C ARG A 132 0.10 -23.72 -8.88
N PHE A 133 0.94 -22.99 -8.13
CA PHE A 133 1.34 -23.35 -6.77
C PHE A 133 0.13 -23.55 -5.83
N PRO A 134 -0.95 -22.74 -5.87
CA PRO A 134 -2.10 -22.99 -5.01
C PRO A 134 -2.67 -24.40 -5.16
N ALA A 135 -2.90 -24.85 -6.40
CA ALA A 135 -3.41 -26.20 -6.68
C ALA A 135 -2.42 -27.30 -6.29
N LEU A 136 -1.12 -27.07 -6.51
CA LEU A 136 -0.07 -28.01 -6.11
C LEU A 136 0.06 -28.12 -4.59
N MET A 137 -0.15 -27.02 -3.85
CA MET A 137 -0.17 -27.03 -2.39
C MET A 137 -1.36 -27.78 -1.81
N VAL A 138 -2.53 -27.73 -2.46
CA VAL A 138 -3.67 -28.57 -2.10
C VAL A 138 -3.32 -30.05 -2.31
N ALA A 139 -2.79 -30.41 -3.48
CA ALA A 139 -2.37 -31.78 -3.77
C ALA A 139 -1.30 -32.30 -2.77
N GLN A 140 -0.36 -31.44 -2.38
CA GLN A 140 0.65 -31.76 -1.38
C GLN A 140 0.02 -32.11 -0.01
N ARG A 141 -0.98 -31.34 0.43
CA ARG A 141 -1.70 -31.59 1.71
C ARG A 141 -2.51 -32.88 1.67
N GLU A 142 -3.00 -33.25 0.50
CA GLU A 142 -3.71 -34.49 0.24
C GLU A 142 -2.77 -35.69 0.01
N HIS A 143 -1.45 -35.52 0.09
CA HIS A 143 -0.43 -36.52 -0.22
C HIS A 143 -0.58 -37.09 -1.65
N ARG A 144 -1.07 -36.27 -2.57
CA ARG A 144 -1.35 -36.65 -3.96
C ARG A 144 -0.26 -36.15 -4.88
N TRP A 145 0.40 -37.07 -5.59
CA TRP A 145 1.34 -36.75 -6.67
C TRP A 145 0.56 -36.26 -7.88
N ALA A 146 0.59 -34.94 -8.14
CA ALA A 146 -0.21 -34.29 -9.19
C ALA A 146 0.69 -33.55 -10.20
N PRO A 147 1.28 -34.24 -11.17
CA PRO A 147 2.10 -33.60 -12.19
C PRO A 147 1.23 -32.72 -13.10
N LEU A 148 1.80 -31.59 -13.52
CA LEU A 148 1.14 -30.68 -14.47
C LEU A 148 1.33 -31.21 -15.90
N LEU A 149 0.40 -32.08 -16.36
CA LEU A 149 0.42 -32.71 -17.66
C LEU A 149 -0.84 -32.38 -18.47
N GLY A 150 -0.75 -32.48 -19.79
CA GLY A 150 -1.89 -32.22 -20.68
C GLY A 150 -2.41 -30.80 -20.52
N GLU A 151 -3.69 -30.63 -20.28
CA GLU A 151 -4.35 -29.32 -20.09
C GLU A 151 -3.92 -28.60 -18.81
N ALA A 152 -3.30 -29.30 -17.85
CA ALA A 152 -2.78 -28.70 -16.64
C ALA A 152 -1.44 -27.99 -16.84
N ILE A 153 -0.76 -28.17 -17.98
CA ILE A 153 0.51 -27.50 -18.30
C ILE A 153 0.27 -25.98 -18.35
N PRO A 154 0.94 -25.18 -17.48
CA PRO A 154 0.76 -23.74 -17.52
C PRO A 154 1.48 -23.14 -18.73
N PRO A 155 0.93 -22.09 -19.34
CA PRO A 155 1.63 -21.35 -20.39
C PRO A 155 2.85 -20.62 -19.83
N ASP A 156 3.83 -20.34 -20.71
CA ASP A 156 4.98 -19.53 -20.35
C ASP A 156 4.56 -18.08 -20.08
N LEU A 157 5.22 -17.44 -19.10
CA LEU A 157 5.00 -16.02 -18.81
C LEU A 157 5.55 -15.11 -19.93
N ALA A 158 6.65 -15.51 -20.54
CA ALA A 158 7.27 -14.74 -21.62
C ALA A 158 6.29 -14.56 -22.79
N GLY A 159 6.12 -13.31 -23.24
CA GLY A 159 5.18 -12.94 -24.30
C GLY A 159 3.75 -12.66 -23.82
N GLN A 160 3.38 -12.98 -22.57
CA GLN A 160 2.11 -12.55 -22.00
C GLN A 160 2.10 -11.03 -21.76
N SER A 161 0.90 -10.47 -21.60
CA SER A 161 0.70 -9.05 -21.34
C SER A 161 0.16 -8.80 -19.91
N ALA A 162 0.70 -7.77 -19.28
CA ALA A 162 0.28 -7.30 -17.97
C ALA A 162 -0.12 -5.83 -18.03
N VAL A 163 -1.28 -5.51 -17.46
CA VAL A 163 -1.72 -4.13 -17.21
C VAL A 163 -1.44 -3.81 -15.76
N VAL A 164 -0.58 -2.81 -15.53
CA VAL A 164 -0.22 -2.31 -14.19
C VAL A 164 -0.98 -1.01 -13.92
N VAL A 165 -1.93 -1.06 -13.00
CA VAL A 165 -2.76 0.08 -12.62
C VAL A 165 -2.15 0.77 -11.40
N GLY A 166 -1.58 1.95 -11.62
CA GLY A 166 -0.77 2.71 -10.66
C GLY A 166 0.71 2.66 -11.01
N TRP A 167 1.34 3.85 -11.14
CA TRP A 167 2.75 3.99 -11.55
C TRP A 167 3.56 4.82 -10.56
N GLY A 168 3.27 4.63 -9.26
CA GLY A 168 4.11 5.10 -8.16
C GLY A 168 5.35 4.19 -7.99
N PRO A 169 6.15 4.40 -6.94
CA PRO A 169 7.39 3.63 -6.72
C PRO A 169 7.21 2.09 -6.75
N ALA A 170 6.10 1.58 -6.20
CA ALA A 170 5.80 0.15 -6.23
C ALA A 170 5.40 -0.34 -7.64
N GLY A 171 4.55 0.43 -8.34
CA GLY A 171 4.13 0.08 -9.70
C GLY A 171 5.29 0.05 -10.69
N GLN A 172 6.20 1.01 -10.60
CA GLN A 172 7.43 1.04 -11.41
C GLN A 172 8.26 -0.22 -11.17
N ARG A 173 8.49 -0.57 -9.90
CA ARG A 173 9.27 -1.76 -9.57
C ARG A 173 8.58 -3.07 -9.98
N ILE A 174 7.25 -3.14 -9.87
CA ILE A 174 6.46 -4.28 -10.40
C ILE A 174 6.66 -4.37 -11.93
N GLY A 175 6.47 -3.27 -12.64
CA GLY A 175 6.62 -3.23 -14.09
C GLY A 175 8.00 -3.68 -14.55
N GLU A 176 9.08 -3.21 -13.92
CA GLU A 176 10.45 -3.64 -14.18
C GLU A 176 10.62 -5.17 -14.01
N LEU A 177 10.13 -5.72 -12.90
CA LEU A 177 10.25 -7.15 -12.63
C LEU A 177 9.43 -8.00 -13.60
N LEU A 178 8.22 -7.55 -13.98
CA LEU A 178 7.40 -8.23 -14.98
C LEU A 178 8.08 -8.23 -16.36
N GLN A 179 8.73 -7.13 -16.75
CA GLN A 179 9.50 -7.06 -18.00
C GLN A 179 10.71 -8.01 -17.99
N VAL A 180 11.42 -8.14 -16.84
CA VAL A 180 12.51 -9.12 -16.67
C VAL A 180 11.99 -10.55 -16.83
N LEU A 181 10.74 -10.83 -16.43
CA LEU A 181 10.08 -12.13 -16.65
C LEU A 181 9.55 -12.31 -18.08
N GLY A 182 9.77 -11.34 -18.97
CA GLY A 182 9.38 -11.41 -20.38
C GLY A 182 7.94 -10.98 -20.69
N LEU A 183 7.22 -10.37 -19.73
CA LEU A 183 5.86 -9.85 -19.96
C LEU A 183 5.93 -8.48 -20.67
N ARG A 184 4.95 -8.23 -21.52
CA ARG A 184 4.70 -6.89 -22.08
C ARG A 184 3.85 -6.10 -21.11
N VAL A 185 4.37 -4.97 -20.63
CA VAL A 185 3.72 -4.13 -19.62
C VAL A 185 3.02 -2.96 -20.29
N THR A 186 1.74 -2.75 -19.97
CA THR A 186 0.97 -1.54 -20.22
C THR A 186 0.69 -0.86 -18.89
N VAL A 187 0.90 0.45 -18.82
CA VAL A 187 0.73 1.24 -17.62
C VAL A 187 -0.59 2.00 -17.66
N VAL A 188 -1.33 1.96 -16.55
CA VAL A 188 -2.51 2.80 -16.35
C VAL A 188 -2.31 3.66 -15.10
N ARG A 189 -2.42 4.98 -15.25
CA ARG A 189 -2.14 5.95 -14.19
C ARG A 189 -3.05 7.17 -14.27
N HIS A 190 -3.01 8.02 -13.24
CA HIS A 190 -3.85 9.23 -13.20
C HIS A 190 -3.50 10.22 -14.33
N ARG A 191 -2.22 10.37 -14.66
CA ARG A 191 -1.74 11.36 -15.63
C ARG A 191 -1.40 10.69 -16.97
N ALA A 192 -1.63 11.40 -18.07
CA ALA A 192 -1.39 10.90 -19.42
C ALA A 192 0.09 10.90 -19.84
N GLU A 193 1.00 11.51 -19.04
CA GLU A 193 2.41 11.53 -19.41
C GLU A 193 2.97 10.10 -19.55
N PRO A 194 3.84 9.85 -20.54
CA PRO A 194 4.46 8.55 -20.75
C PRO A 194 5.14 8.02 -19.48
N ALA A 195 4.91 6.78 -19.12
CA ALA A 195 5.50 6.13 -17.95
C ALA A 195 7.00 5.85 -18.12
N GLY A 196 7.46 5.76 -19.37
CA GLY A 196 8.85 5.53 -19.77
C GLY A 196 8.96 5.12 -21.25
N PRO A 197 10.18 5.05 -21.78
CA PRO A 197 10.39 4.62 -23.15
C PRO A 197 9.81 3.21 -23.42
N GLY A 198 9.01 3.07 -24.48
CA GLY A 198 8.44 1.78 -24.87
C GLY A 198 7.34 1.23 -23.96
N LEU A 199 6.86 2.02 -22.97
CA LEU A 199 5.75 1.64 -22.10
C LEU A 199 4.46 2.33 -22.55
N PRO A 200 3.51 1.58 -23.18
CA PRO A 200 2.18 2.09 -23.44
C PRO A 200 1.56 2.60 -22.15
N THR A 201 1.04 3.84 -22.18
CA THR A 201 0.51 4.51 -20.99
C THR A 201 -0.88 5.04 -21.27
N LEU A 202 -1.83 4.71 -20.42
CA LEU A 202 -3.21 5.19 -20.44
C LEU A 202 -3.60 5.81 -19.10
N THR A 203 -4.71 6.55 -19.13
CA THR A 203 -5.36 7.07 -17.91
C THR A 203 -6.42 6.09 -17.37
N TYR A 204 -6.87 6.30 -16.13
CA TYR A 204 -7.84 5.38 -15.49
C TYR A 204 -9.15 5.25 -16.28
N ASP A 205 -9.65 6.32 -16.86
CA ASP A 205 -10.85 6.34 -17.71
C ASP A 205 -10.71 5.54 -19.00
N ARG A 206 -9.47 5.26 -19.43
CA ARG A 206 -9.14 4.46 -20.60
C ARG A 206 -8.69 3.02 -20.26
N LEU A 207 -8.78 2.60 -19.00
CA LEU A 207 -8.40 1.25 -18.56
C LEU A 207 -9.04 0.16 -19.45
N ARG A 208 -10.33 0.32 -19.77
CA ARG A 208 -11.08 -0.67 -20.57
C ARG A 208 -10.46 -0.96 -21.94
N GLU A 209 -9.75 0.00 -22.53
CA GLU A 209 -9.14 -0.16 -23.86
C GLU A 209 -7.99 -1.19 -23.90
N CYS A 210 -7.30 -1.39 -22.77
CA CYS A 210 -6.15 -2.30 -22.70
C CYS A 210 -6.47 -3.67 -22.06
N LEU A 211 -7.67 -3.87 -21.53
CA LEU A 211 -8.06 -5.12 -20.87
C LEU A 211 -8.26 -6.31 -21.82
N PRO A 212 -8.79 -6.17 -23.08
CA PRO A 212 -9.04 -7.32 -23.96
C PRO A 212 -7.82 -8.18 -24.29
N GLY A 213 -6.63 -7.62 -24.16
CA GLY A 213 -5.37 -8.36 -24.39
C GLY A 213 -4.58 -8.67 -23.12
N ALA A 214 -5.13 -8.38 -21.94
CA ALA A 214 -4.40 -8.48 -20.69
C ALA A 214 -4.53 -9.87 -20.05
N HIS A 215 -3.44 -10.61 -19.97
CA HIS A 215 -3.37 -11.87 -19.22
C HIS A 215 -3.32 -11.62 -17.70
N TRP A 216 -2.74 -10.48 -17.31
CA TRP A 216 -2.54 -10.08 -15.92
C TRP A 216 -3.04 -8.66 -15.70
N LEU A 217 -3.91 -8.49 -14.70
CA LEU A 217 -4.30 -7.19 -14.18
C LEU A 217 -3.69 -7.01 -12.79
N VAL A 218 -2.77 -6.04 -12.65
CA VAL A 218 -2.05 -5.78 -11.39
C VAL A 218 -2.44 -4.41 -10.87
N LEU A 219 -3.10 -4.38 -9.72
CA LEU A 219 -3.57 -3.17 -9.06
C LEU A 219 -2.60 -2.76 -7.96
N VAL A 220 -2.07 -1.55 -8.07
CA VAL A 220 -1.10 -0.95 -7.14
C VAL A 220 -1.30 0.57 -7.02
N CYS A 221 -2.47 1.07 -7.43
CA CYS A 221 -2.86 2.48 -7.33
C CYS A 221 -3.31 2.87 -5.91
N PRO A 222 -3.27 4.15 -5.53
CA PRO A 222 -3.90 4.62 -4.30
C PRO A 222 -5.42 4.55 -4.42
N LEU A 223 -6.11 4.47 -3.29
CA LEU A 223 -7.57 4.61 -3.24
C LEU A 223 -7.92 6.10 -3.27
N THR A 224 -8.66 6.49 -4.29
CA THR A 224 -9.19 7.84 -4.51
C THR A 224 -10.60 7.73 -5.07
N GLU A 225 -11.30 8.83 -5.24
CA GLU A 225 -12.62 8.83 -5.92
C GLU A 225 -12.54 8.26 -7.35
N LEU A 226 -11.40 8.43 -8.04
CA LEU A 226 -11.19 7.91 -9.40
C LEU A 226 -10.89 6.41 -9.46
N THR A 227 -10.42 5.83 -8.36
CA THR A 227 -9.98 4.43 -8.32
C THR A 227 -10.89 3.56 -7.47
N ARG A 228 -11.83 4.14 -6.74
CA ARG A 228 -12.85 3.40 -6.00
C ARG A 228 -13.80 2.70 -6.98
N GLY A 229 -13.90 1.38 -6.86
CA GLY A 229 -14.71 0.55 -7.75
C GLY A 229 -14.27 0.60 -9.21
N LEU A 230 -12.99 0.97 -9.47
CA LEU A 230 -12.43 1.07 -10.82
C LEU A 230 -12.55 -0.25 -11.61
N VAL A 231 -12.48 -1.38 -10.90
CA VAL A 231 -12.60 -2.71 -11.51
C VAL A 231 -13.88 -3.37 -11.01
N ASP A 232 -14.92 -3.21 -11.77
CA ASP A 232 -16.25 -3.80 -11.59
C ASP A 232 -16.44 -5.10 -12.41
N ALA A 233 -17.65 -5.63 -12.42
CA ALA A 233 -18.00 -6.85 -13.16
C ALA A 233 -17.80 -6.67 -14.68
N ASP A 234 -18.14 -5.51 -15.24
CA ASP A 234 -18.02 -5.21 -16.66
C ASP A 234 -16.55 -5.11 -17.08
N MET A 235 -15.69 -4.51 -16.23
CA MET A 235 -14.24 -4.47 -16.46
C MET A 235 -13.63 -5.87 -16.42
N LEU A 236 -14.01 -6.70 -15.45
CA LEU A 236 -13.54 -8.09 -15.36
C LEU A 236 -14.00 -8.92 -16.56
N ALA A 237 -15.22 -8.74 -17.05
CA ALA A 237 -15.73 -9.42 -18.25
C ALA A 237 -14.99 -9.03 -19.53
N THR A 238 -14.31 -7.88 -19.57
CA THR A 238 -13.52 -7.43 -20.72
C THR A 238 -12.16 -8.14 -20.83
N LEU A 239 -11.65 -8.69 -19.72
CA LEU A 239 -10.42 -9.48 -19.71
C LEU A 239 -10.59 -10.78 -20.52
N PRO A 240 -9.52 -11.32 -21.10
CA PRO A 240 -9.55 -12.68 -21.66
C PRO A 240 -9.98 -13.69 -20.58
N ARG A 241 -10.77 -14.69 -20.97
CA ARG A 241 -11.13 -15.77 -20.06
C ARG A 241 -9.88 -16.46 -19.51
N GLY A 242 -9.83 -16.65 -18.21
CA GLY A 242 -8.67 -17.23 -17.54
C GLY A 242 -7.56 -16.23 -17.20
N ALA A 243 -7.78 -14.93 -17.37
CA ALA A 243 -6.86 -13.90 -16.93
C ALA A 243 -6.68 -13.91 -15.40
N PHE A 244 -5.60 -13.31 -14.91
CA PHE A 244 -5.26 -13.28 -13.50
C PHE A 244 -5.32 -11.86 -12.93
N LEU A 245 -5.77 -11.76 -11.67
CA LEU A 245 -5.83 -10.52 -10.90
C LEU A 245 -4.78 -10.55 -9.78
N VAL A 246 -4.03 -9.45 -9.62
CA VAL A 246 -3.18 -9.20 -8.44
C VAL A 246 -3.60 -7.88 -7.84
N ASN A 247 -4.06 -7.88 -6.59
CA ASN A 247 -4.43 -6.65 -5.89
C ASN A 247 -3.57 -6.46 -4.64
N VAL A 248 -2.60 -5.55 -4.73
CA VAL A 248 -1.75 -5.05 -3.64
C VAL A 248 -1.98 -3.56 -3.40
N ALA A 249 -3.11 -3.03 -3.88
CA ALA A 249 -3.53 -1.64 -3.75
C ALA A 249 -4.39 -1.41 -2.50
N ARG A 250 -5.73 -1.41 -2.70
CA ARG A 250 -6.78 -1.39 -1.68
C ARG A 250 -7.94 -2.26 -2.13
N GLY A 251 -8.66 -2.88 -1.19
CA GLY A 251 -9.79 -3.74 -1.51
C GLY A 251 -10.88 -3.02 -2.30
N GLU A 252 -11.17 -1.76 -1.95
CA GLU A 252 -12.21 -0.97 -2.59
C GLU A 252 -11.88 -0.48 -4.02
N VAL A 253 -10.70 -0.78 -4.54
CA VAL A 253 -10.38 -0.56 -5.96
C VAL A 253 -11.15 -1.53 -6.86
N VAL A 254 -11.52 -2.67 -6.31
CA VAL A 254 -12.34 -3.68 -7.01
C VAL A 254 -13.72 -3.81 -6.36
N GLU A 255 -14.69 -4.24 -7.13
CA GLU A 255 -15.93 -4.79 -6.59
C GLU A 255 -15.68 -6.24 -6.17
N GLU A 256 -15.57 -6.50 -4.85
CA GLU A 256 -15.16 -7.81 -4.31
C GLU A 256 -16.14 -8.93 -4.70
N SER A 257 -17.45 -8.66 -4.75
CA SER A 257 -18.46 -9.59 -5.22
C SER A 257 -18.27 -10.00 -6.69
N ALA A 258 -17.89 -9.06 -7.54
CA ALA A 258 -17.60 -9.31 -8.94
C ALA A 258 -16.33 -10.15 -9.12
N VAL A 259 -15.31 -9.94 -8.28
CA VAL A 259 -14.10 -10.78 -8.27
C VAL A 259 -14.42 -12.21 -7.88
N VAL A 260 -15.25 -12.41 -6.84
CA VAL A 260 -15.70 -13.75 -6.39
C VAL A 260 -16.42 -14.48 -7.52
N GLU A 261 -17.32 -13.80 -8.22
CA GLU A 261 -18.07 -14.42 -9.33
C GLU A 261 -17.19 -14.70 -10.55
N ALA A 262 -16.28 -13.79 -10.89
CA ALA A 262 -15.32 -14.01 -11.97
C ALA A 262 -14.37 -15.20 -11.71
N LEU A 263 -13.99 -15.42 -10.45
CA LEU A 263 -13.19 -16.58 -10.05
C LEU A 263 -14.00 -17.90 -10.13
N ARG A 264 -15.28 -17.88 -9.71
CA ARG A 264 -16.18 -19.05 -9.77
C ARG A 264 -16.51 -19.46 -11.20
N SER A 265 -16.78 -18.51 -12.05
CA SER A 265 -17.11 -18.76 -13.47
C SER A 265 -15.90 -19.11 -14.31
N GLY A 266 -14.67 -18.94 -13.78
CA GLY A 266 -13.41 -19.08 -14.51
C GLY A 266 -13.16 -17.97 -15.51
N GLN A 267 -13.85 -16.84 -15.41
CA GLN A 267 -13.50 -15.60 -16.09
C GLN A 267 -12.12 -15.13 -15.63
N LEU A 268 -11.86 -15.18 -14.32
CA LEU A 268 -10.52 -15.12 -13.77
C LEU A 268 -9.99 -16.55 -13.52
N GLY A 269 -8.80 -16.83 -14.05
CA GLY A 269 -8.08 -18.09 -13.82
C GLY A 269 -7.52 -18.19 -12.40
N GLY A 270 -7.35 -17.06 -11.72
CA GLY A 270 -6.93 -16.97 -10.32
C GLY A 270 -6.66 -15.53 -9.88
N ALA A 271 -6.47 -15.36 -8.58
CA ALA A 271 -6.14 -14.06 -8.01
C ALA A 271 -5.14 -14.15 -6.85
N HIS A 272 -4.28 -13.13 -6.72
CA HIS A 272 -3.55 -12.82 -5.49
C HIS A 272 -4.13 -11.54 -4.89
N LEU A 273 -4.72 -11.66 -3.70
CA LEU A 273 -5.39 -10.58 -2.99
C LEU A 273 -4.69 -10.35 -1.65
N ASP A 274 -4.03 -9.20 -1.51
CA ASP A 274 -3.42 -8.78 -0.24
C ASP A 274 -4.35 -7.88 0.57
N VAL A 275 -5.39 -7.32 -0.09
CA VAL A 275 -6.27 -6.30 0.48
C VAL A 275 -7.74 -6.61 0.17
N PHE A 276 -8.64 -6.19 1.08
CA PHE A 276 -10.07 -6.50 1.02
C PHE A 276 -10.92 -5.27 1.30
N SER A 277 -12.18 -5.30 0.85
CA SER A 277 -13.14 -4.21 1.11
C SER A 277 -13.34 -3.98 2.60
N HIS A 278 -13.39 -5.07 3.37
CA HIS A 278 -13.40 -5.04 4.83
C HIS A 278 -12.23 -5.85 5.38
N GLU A 279 -11.48 -5.24 6.27
CA GLU A 279 -10.32 -5.85 6.92
C GLU A 279 -10.49 -5.80 8.44
N PRO A 280 -10.35 -6.95 9.12
CA PRO A 280 -10.00 -8.30 8.64
C PRO A 280 -11.05 -8.92 7.71
N LEU A 281 -10.60 -9.74 6.72
CA LEU A 281 -11.51 -10.50 5.88
C LEU A 281 -12.38 -11.44 6.75
N ALA A 282 -13.69 -11.39 6.53
CA ALA A 282 -14.63 -12.21 7.32
C ALA A 282 -14.32 -13.69 7.15
N ALA A 283 -14.44 -14.48 8.26
CA ALA A 283 -14.22 -15.91 8.25
C ALA A 283 -15.20 -16.66 7.32
N SER A 284 -16.36 -16.07 7.02
CA SER A 284 -17.36 -16.58 6.09
C SER A 284 -17.11 -16.23 4.63
N SER A 285 -16.03 -15.51 4.31
CA SER A 285 -15.72 -15.15 2.92
C SER A 285 -15.44 -16.39 2.07
N PRO A 286 -16.06 -16.53 0.90
CA PRO A 286 -15.80 -17.64 0.01
C PRO A 286 -14.36 -17.66 -0.55
N LEU A 287 -13.66 -16.56 -0.49
CA LEU A 287 -12.28 -16.45 -0.98
C LEU A 287 -11.32 -17.39 -0.25
N TRP A 288 -11.60 -17.75 1.01
CA TRP A 288 -10.76 -18.66 1.80
C TRP A 288 -10.65 -20.07 1.19
N ASP A 289 -11.73 -20.55 0.58
CA ASP A 289 -11.84 -21.92 0.08
C ASP A 289 -11.60 -22.03 -1.44
N MET A 290 -11.30 -20.92 -2.13
CA MET A 290 -11.06 -20.93 -3.57
C MET A 290 -9.66 -21.46 -3.91
N PRO A 291 -9.52 -22.58 -4.65
CA PRO A 291 -8.24 -23.25 -4.91
C PRO A 291 -7.33 -22.46 -5.87
N ASN A 292 -7.87 -21.45 -6.55
CA ASN A 292 -7.17 -20.58 -7.48
C ASN A 292 -6.86 -19.18 -6.90
N VAL A 293 -6.98 -19.03 -5.57
CA VAL A 293 -6.75 -17.76 -4.89
C VAL A 293 -5.61 -17.87 -3.89
N LEU A 294 -4.75 -16.83 -3.87
CA LEU A 294 -3.76 -16.58 -2.85
C LEU A 294 -4.20 -15.38 -2.02
N LEU A 295 -4.32 -15.56 -0.72
CA LEU A 295 -4.67 -14.49 0.22
C LEU A 295 -3.48 -14.16 1.10
N THR A 296 -3.21 -12.86 1.28
CA THR A 296 -2.29 -12.36 2.29
C THR A 296 -2.95 -11.24 3.09
N PRO A 297 -2.74 -11.17 4.41
CA PRO A 297 -3.52 -10.29 5.30
C PRO A 297 -2.93 -8.87 5.35
N HIS A 298 -3.01 -8.14 4.24
CA HIS A 298 -2.46 -6.78 4.05
C HIS A 298 -0.98 -6.71 4.47
N ALA A 299 -0.21 -7.71 4.03
CA ALA A 299 1.16 -7.94 4.45
C ALA A 299 2.19 -7.70 3.34
N ALA A 300 1.75 -7.36 2.11
CA ALA A 300 2.64 -7.19 0.96
C ALA A 300 3.80 -6.22 1.20
N GLY A 301 3.62 -5.22 2.07
CA GLY A 301 4.66 -4.24 2.39
C GLY A 301 5.46 -4.54 3.66
N HIS A 302 5.27 -5.66 4.34
CA HIS A 302 5.92 -5.96 5.62
C HIS A 302 7.32 -6.53 5.42
N SER A 303 8.33 -5.92 6.06
CA SER A 303 9.69 -6.44 6.12
C SER A 303 10.45 -5.84 7.30
N GLN A 304 11.51 -6.51 7.76
CA GLN A 304 12.37 -6.04 8.86
C GLN A 304 12.99 -4.68 8.56
N GLY A 305 13.42 -4.43 7.32
CA GLY A 305 14.04 -3.15 6.93
C GLY A 305 13.05 -1.99 6.77
N ASN A 306 11.75 -2.20 6.97
CA ASN A 306 10.75 -1.16 6.73
C ASN A 306 10.87 0.01 7.72
N VAL A 307 11.13 -0.30 8.99
CA VAL A 307 11.31 0.72 10.04
C VAL A 307 12.43 1.69 9.66
N ALA A 308 13.59 1.17 9.24
CA ALA A 308 14.73 2.01 8.85
C ALA A 308 14.41 2.90 7.64
N ARG A 309 13.73 2.37 6.61
CA ARG A 309 13.35 3.15 5.42
C ARG A 309 12.31 4.24 5.72
N VAL A 310 11.32 3.92 6.55
CA VAL A 310 10.33 4.90 7.05
C VAL A 310 11.03 6.00 7.85
N SER A 311 11.92 5.61 8.75
CA SER A 311 12.71 6.54 9.56
C SER A 311 13.52 7.52 8.70
N GLN A 312 14.17 7.02 7.66
CA GLN A 312 14.93 7.86 6.71
C GLN A 312 14.03 8.91 6.03
N ILE A 313 12.81 8.54 5.62
CA ILE A 313 11.86 9.47 5.00
C ILE A 313 11.39 10.51 6.02
N PHE A 314 11.01 10.08 7.22
CA PHE A 314 10.60 10.99 8.30
C PHE A 314 11.70 12.01 8.62
N VAL A 315 12.93 11.55 8.87
CA VAL A 315 14.08 12.40 9.21
C VAL A 315 14.42 13.38 8.07
N ALA A 316 14.36 12.92 6.82
CA ALA A 316 14.56 13.79 5.67
C ALA A 316 13.48 14.88 5.57
N ASN A 317 12.20 14.52 5.78
CA ASN A 317 11.10 15.48 5.83
C ASN A 317 11.17 16.41 7.04
N LEU A 318 11.65 15.93 8.19
CA LEU A 318 11.83 16.77 9.39
C LEU A 318 12.89 17.86 9.14
N ARG A 319 13.98 17.49 8.45
CA ARG A 319 15.03 18.45 8.05
C ARG A 319 14.47 19.50 7.07
N ALA A 320 13.73 19.06 6.05
CA ALA A 320 13.09 19.96 5.10
C ALA A 320 12.09 20.91 5.79
N TRP A 321 11.25 20.36 6.68
CA TRP A 321 10.31 21.15 7.47
C TRP A 321 11.02 22.21 8.34
N ALA A 322 12.10 21.82 9.00
CA ALA A 322 12.87 22.75 9.85
C ALA A 322 13.50 23.91 9.06
N ARG A 323 13.85 23.67 7.80
CA ARG A 323 14.44 24.67 6.89
C ARG A 323 13.40 25.43 6.06
N GLY A 324 12.11 25.07 6.15
CA GLY A 324 11.07 25.64 5.29
C GLY A 324 11.17 25.20 3.82
N GLU A 325 11.80 24.05 3.57
CA GLU A 325 11.95 23.42 2.26
C GLU A 325 10.76 22.47 1.96
N ASP A 326 10.64 22.07 0.69
CA ASP A 326 9.58 21.13 0.27
C ASP A 326 9.79 19.73 0.84
N MET A 327 8.77 19.23 1.52
CA MET A 327 8.72 17.85 2.01
C MET A 327 8.27 16.89 0.92
N ARG A 328 8.75 15.64 1.00
CA ARG A 328 8.35 14.56 0.09
C ARG A 328 7.04 13.92 0.54
N ASN A 329 6.33 13.31 -0.41
CA ASN A 329 5.12 12.50 -0.16
C ASN A 329 4.01 13.28 0.55
N LEU A 330 3.80 14.53 0.15
CA LEU A 330 2.67 15.33 0.58
C LEU A 330 1.35 14.66 0.13
N VAL A 331 0.39 14.65 1.04
CA VAL A 331 -0.98 14.21 0.75
C VAL A 331 -1.75 15.39 0.19
N SER A 332 -2.14 15.30 -1.08
CA SER A 332 -2.94 16.30 -1.81
C SER A 332 -4.43 16.16 -1.56
#